data_9690c27143623d3aad8822889755e5ab
#
_entry.id   9690c27143623d3aad8822889755e5ab
#
_cell.length_a   1.000
_cell.length_b   1.000
_cell.length_c   1.000
_cell.angle_alpha   90.00
_cell.angle_beta   90.00
_cell.angle_gamma   90.00
#
_symmetry.space_group_name_H-M   'P 1'
#
loop_
_entity.id
_entity.type
_entity.pdbx_description
1 polymer ?
#
loop_
_entity_poly.entity_id
_entity_poly.type
_entity_poly.pdbx_seq_one_letter_code
_entity_poly.pdbx_strand_id
1 'polypeptide(L)'
;MIEYQFHGRMSANSPAVTASVSLSAESRFHGAALALRNFMERGCDIAAPLAHLDMTGPGGDKHILLVEEVLDWLKDPNQTAFVQHEGLAVLLP
;
A
#
# COMPACT_ATOMS: atom_id res chain seq x y z
N MET A 1 11.68 -4.98 -12.18
CA MET A 1 10.65 -4.78 -11.15
C MET A 1 10.90 -5.76 -10.01
N ILE A 2 10.52 -5.35 -8.82
CA ILE A 2 10.76 -6.12 -7.59
C ILE A 2 9.43 -6.68 -7.12
N GLU A 3 9.41 -7.95 -6.75
CA GLU A 3 8.21 -8.58 -6.23
C GLU A 3 8.10 -8.36 -4.72
N TYR A 4 6.92 -7.91 -4.29
CA TYR A 4 6.63 -7.66 -2.89
C TYR A 4 5.33 -8.36 -2.49
N GLN A 5 5.25 -8.73 -1.22
CA GLN A 5 4.01 -9.19 -0.61
C GLN A 5 3.56 -8.16 0.41
N PHE A 6 2.28 -7.82 0.38
CA PHE A 6 1.70 -6.85 1.31
C PHE A 6 0.54 -7.48 2.06
N HIS A 7 0.52 -7.23 3.36
CA HIS A 7 -0.58 -7.63 4.24
C HIS A 7 -1.11 -6.38 4.93
N GLY A 8 -2.38 -6.10 4.76
CA GLY A 8 -3.02 -4.94 5.38
C GLY A 8 -3.56 -5.27 6.75
N ARG A 9 -3.32 -4.38 7.73
CA ARG A 9 -3.83 -4.51 9.09
C ARG A 9 -4.44 -3.20 9.57
N MET A 10 -5.41 -3.31 10.47
CA MET A 10 -6.07 -2.14 11.05
C MET A 10 -5.13 -1.34 11.95
N SER A 11 -4.26 -2.03 12.68
CA SER A 11 -3.25 -1.39 13.51
C SER A 11 -2.07 -2.32 13.68
N ALA A 12 -0.93 -1.77 14.10
CA ALA A 12 0.28 -2.57 14.33
C ALA A 12 0.09 -3.62 15.44
N ASN A 13 -0.83 -3.36 16.35
CA ASN A 13 -1.10 -4.26 17.47
C ASN A 13 -2.16 -5.31 17.17
N SER A 14 -2.82 -5.19 16.03
CA SER A 14 -3.83 -6.16 15.64
C SER A 14 -3.16 -7.37 14.97
N PRO A 15 -3.39 -8.58 15.45
CA PRO A 15 -2.87 -9.78 14.79
C PRO A 15 -3.65 -10.13 13.53
N ALA A 16 -4.84 -9.54 13.33
CA ALA A 16 -5.70 -9.88 12.21
C ALA A 16 -5.21 -9.21 10.92
N VAL A 17 -4.95 -10.02 9.90
CA VAL A 17 -4.67 -9.56 8.55
C VAL A 17 -6.00 -9.35 7.84
N THR A 18 -6.27 -8.12 7.38
CA THR A 18 -7.51 -7.82 6.69
C THR A 18 -7.46 -8.21 5.21
N ALA A 19 -6.30 -8.13 4.58
CA ALA A 19 -6.14 -8.50 3.19
C ALA A 19 -4.67 -8.74 2.89
N SER A 20 -4.39 -9.48 1.82
CA SER A 20 -3.02 -9.66 1.36
C SER A 20 -2.98 -9.69 -0.17
N VAL A 21 -1.85 -9.28 -0.73
CA VAL A 21 -1.63 -9.27 -2.16
C VAL A 21 -0.13 -9.40 -2.46
N SER A 22 0.20 -10.08 -3.54
CA SER A 22 1.55 -10.12 -4.09
C SER A 22 1.56 -9.37 -5.40
N LEU A 23 2.55 -8.51 -5.61
CA LEU A 23 2.67 -7.74 -6.85
C LEU A 23 4.10 -7.33 -7.09
N SER A 24 4.36 -6.90 -8.33
CA SER A 24 5.66 -6.38 -8.72
C SER A 24 5.60 -4.87 -8.90
N ALA A 25 6.62 -4.17 -8.44
CA ALA A 25 6.68 -2.72 -8.51
C ALA A 25 8.12 -2.23 -8.57
N GLU A 26 8.31 -0.97 -8.91
CA GLU A 26 9.64 -0.37 -9.01
C GLU A 26 10.24 -0.09 -7.64
N SER A 27 9.40 0.19 -6.64
CA SER A 27 9.84 0.47 -5.28
C SER A 27 8.75 0.06 -4.31
N ARG A 28 9.10 0.05 -3.02
CA ARG A 28 8.14 -0.32 -1.98
C ARG A 28 6.94 0.63 -1.92
N PHE A 29 7.14 1.93 -2.12
CA PHE A 29 6.02 2.87 -2.11
C PHE A 29 5.11 2.71 -3.32
N HIS A 30 5.68 2.47 -4.49
CA HIS A 30 4.89 2.13 -5.68
C HIS A 30 4.06 0.87 -5.42
N GLY A 31 4.71 -0.16 -4.89
CA GLY A 31 4.03 -1.40 -4.56
C GLY A 31 2.95 -1.22 -3.52
N ALA A 32 3.24 -0.46 -2.46
CA ALA A 32 2.27 -0.19 -1.40
C ALA A 32 1.03 0.52 -1.93
N ALA A 33 1.21 1.52 -2.80
CA ALA A 33 0.08 2.23 -3.40
C ALA A 33 -0.79 1.32 -4.25
N LEU A 34 -0.17 0.46 -5.04
CA LEU A 34 -0.91 -0.51 -5.86
C LEU A 34 -1.64 -1.54 -4.98
N ALA A 35 -1.02 -1.93 -3.87
CA ALA A 35 -1.65 -2.84 -2.91
C ALA A 35 -2.89 -2.20 -2.28
N LEU A 36 -2.80 -0.93 -1.88
CA LEU A 36 -3.94 -0.21 -1.31
C LEU A 36 -5.09 -0.13 -2.29
N ARG A 37 -4.79 0.18 -3.56
CA ARG A 37 -5.83 0.20 -4.59
C ARG A 37 -6.50 -1.18 -4.71
N ASN A 38 -5.71 -2.23 -4.74
CA ASN A 38 -6.24 -3.60 -4.83
C ASN A 38 -7.15 -3.90 -3.65
N PHE A 39 -6.75 -3.52 -2.43
CA PHE A 39 -7.56 -3.75 -1.25
C PHE A 39 -8.89 -3.00 -1.32
N MET A 40 -8.87 -1.74 -1.78
CA MET A 40 -10.10 -0.96 -1.95
C MET A 40 -11.04 -1.59 -2.97
N GLU A 41 -10.50 -2.07 -4.08
CA GLU A 41 -11.29 -2.73 -5.11
C GLU A 41 -11.94 -4.01 -4.61
N ARG A 42 -11.33 -4.65 -3.60
CA ARG A 42 -11.88 -5.85 -2.96
C ARG A 42 -12.84 -5.52 -1.82
N GLY A 43 -13.13 -4.26 -1.60
CA GLY A 43 -14.05 -3.83 -0.57
C GLY A 43 -13.43 -3.70 0.82
N CYS A 44 -12.12 -3.77 0.94
CA CYS A 44 -11.45 -3.59 2.22
C CYS A 44 -11.40 -2.09 2.57
N ASP A 45 -11.80 -1.75 3.78
CA ASP A 45 -11.73 -0.36 4.23
C ASP A 45 -10.32 -0.06 4.74
N ILE A 46 -9.58 0.69 3.95
CA ILE A 46 -8.23 1.12 4.30
C ILE A 46 -8.20 2.55 4.83
N ALA A 47 -9.34 3.23 4.82
CA ALA A 47 -9.43 4.59 5.30
C ALA A 47 -9.68 4.66 6.81
N ALA A 48 -9.91 3.53 7.44
CA ALA A 48 -10.05 3.47 8.88
C ALA A 48 -8.73 3.88 9.55
N PRO A 49 -8.80 4.47 10.74
CA PRO A 49 -7.60 5.02 11.36
C PRO A 49 -6.52 3.95 11.49
N LEU A 50 -5.37 4.24 10.90
CA LEU A 50 -4.16 3.43 11.06
C LEU A 50 -4.18 2.06 10.40
N ALA A 51 -4.48 2.03 9.13
CA ALA A 51 -4.13 0.85 8.38
C ALA A 51 -2.61 0.78 8.24
N HIS A 52 -2.05 -0.36 8.56
CA HIS A 52 -0.64 -0.67 8.39
C HIS A 52 -0.49 -1.66 7.25
N LEU A 53 0.61 -1.53 6.52
CA LEU A 53 0.99 -2.51 5.51
C LEU A 53 2.25 -3.22 5.97
N ASP A 54 2.16 -4.52 6.19
CA ASP A 54 3.34 -5.35 6.39
C ASP A 54 3.85 -5.75 5.01
N MET A 55 5.05 -5.33 4.68
CA MET A 55 5.67 -5.62 3.40
C MET A 55 6.77 -6.65 3.57
N THR A 56 6.76 -7.65 2.71
CA THR A 56 7.85 -8.62 2.61
C THR A 56 8.49 -8.49 1.23
N GLY A 57 9.77 -8.18 1.20
CA GLY A 57 10.54 -8.09 -0.04
C GLY A 57 11.07 -9.44 -0.48
N PRO A 58 11.75 -9.47 -1.65
CA PRO A 58 12.22 -10.71 -2.26
C PRO A 58 13.26 -11.46 -1.44
N GLY A 59 13.99 -10.77 -0.58
CA GLY A 59 14.98 -11.41 0.29
C GLY A 59 14.44 -11.81 1.65
N GLY A 60 13.12 -11.73 1.85
CA GLY A 60 12.53 -12.00 3.15
C GLY A 60 12.55 -10.80 4.10
N ASP A 61 13.03 -9.65 3.62
CA ASP A 61 13.05 -8.43 4.41
C ASP A 61 11.63 -7.98 4.71
N LYS A 62 11.40 -7.63 5.97
CA LYS A 62 10.09 -7.20 6.43
C LYS A 62 10.11 -5.75 6.88
N HIS A 63 9.12 -4.98 6.43
CA HIS A 63 8.97 -3.59 6.81
C HIS A 63 7.51 -3.31 7.10
N ILE A 64 7.26 -2.35 7.99
CA ILE A 64 5.90 -1.88 8.27
C ILE A 64 5.78 -0.49 7.68
N LEU A 65 4.80 -0.31 6.79
CA LEU A 65 4.50 0.98 6.19
C LEU A 65 3.15 1.46 6.71
N LEU A 66 3.11 2.72 7.14
CA LEU A 66 1.84 3.35 7.49
C LEU A 66 1.13 3.78 6.22
N VAL A 67 -0.16 3.52 6.14
CA VAL A 67 -0.97 3.97 5.00
C VAL A 67 -0.84 5.49 4.84
N GLU A 68 -0.83 6.22 5.96
CA GLU A 68 -0.66 7.67 5.94
C GLU A 68 0.62 8.09 5.22
N GLU A 69 1.72 7.39 5.46
CA GLU A 69 2.99 7.69 4.80
C GLU A 69 2.90 7.46 3.28
N VAL A 70 2.23 6.39 2.88
CA VAL A 70 2.03 6.10 1.46
C VAL A 70 1.18 7.17 0.80
N LEU A 71 0.10 7.59 1.45
CA LEU A 71 -0.77 8.63 0.93
C LEU A 71 -0.04 9.97 0.82
N ASP A 72 0.77 10.32 1.80
CA ASP A 72 1.58 11.54 1.76
C ASP A 72 2.57 11.49 0.60
N TRP A 73 3.18 10.34 0.37
CA TRP A 73 4.08 10.17 -0.77
C TRP A 73 3.35 10.37 -2.10
N LEU A 74 2.11 9.88 -2.21
CA LEU A 74 1.31 10.05 -3.42
C LEU A 74 0.92 11.50 -3.69
N LYS A 75 0.86 12.32 -2.65
CA LYS A 75 0.53 13.75 -2.80
C LYS A 75 1.69 14.59 -3.34
N ASP A 76 2.89 14.01 -3.39
CA ASP A 76 4.05 14.70 -3.92
C ASP A 76 3.83 14.99 -5.41
N PRO A 77 4.07 16.25 -5.87
CA PRO A 77 3.91 16.60 -7.29
C PRO A 77 4.71 15.71 -8.23
N ASN A 78 5.83 15.14 -7.76
CA ASN A 78 6.63 14.23 -8.57
C ASN A 78 5.93 12.91 -8.86
N GLN A 79 4.85 12.60 -8.13
CA GLN A 79 4.10 11.36 -8.30
C GLN A 79 2.83 11.55 -9.13
N THR A 80 2.54 12.75 -9.61
CA THR A 80 1.29 13.06 -10.30
C THR A 80 1.08 12.13 -11.51
N ALA A 81 2.10 11.94 -12.32
CA ALA A 81 2.00 11.09 -13.52
C ALA A 81 1.71 9.63 -13.13
N PHE A 82 2.35 9.14 -12.09
CA PHE A 82 2.13 7.78 -11.60
C PHE A 82 0.71 7.62 -11.06
N VAL A 83 0.24 8.58 -10.28
CA VAL A 83 -1.12 8.56 -9.74
C VAL A 83 -2.15 8.52 -10.86
N GLN A 84 -1.98 9.34 -11.89
CA GLN A 84 -2.90 9.36 -13.03
C GLN A 84 -2.83 8.08 -13.85
N HIS A 85 -1.63 7.62 -14.13
CA HIS A 85 -1.42 6.42 -14.96
C HIS A 85 -2.02 5.18 -14.32
N GLU A 86 -1.86 5.03 -13.02
CA GLU A 86 -2.33 3.83 -12.31
C GLU A 86 -3.72 3.99 -11.69
N GLY A 87 -4.37 5.13 -11.88
CA GLY A 87 -5.70 5.34 -11.34
C GLY A 87 -5.74 5.40 -9.83
N LEU A 88 -4.71 5.93 -9.20
CA LEU A 88 -4.56 5.96 -7.75
C LEU A 88 -5.22 7.16 -7.09
N ALA A 89 -5.83 8.05 -7.88
CA ALA A 89 -6.52 9.22 -7.33
C ALA A 89 -7.65 8.82 -6.37
N VAL A 90 -8.19 7.62 -6.53
CA VAL A 90 -9.22 7.08 -5.64
C VAL A 90 -8.72 6.92 -4.20
N LEU A 91 -7.41 6.83 -4.00
CA LEU A 91 -6.81 6.74 -2.66
C LEU A 91 -6.67 8.09 -1.98
N LEU A 92 -6.75 9.17 -2.73
CA LEU A 92 -6.54 10.52 -2.22
C LEU A 92 -7.89 11.18 -1.91
N PRO A 93 -7.96 11.99 -0.84
CA PRO A 93 -9.18 12.70 -0.49
C PRO A 93 -9.53 13.77 -1.51
#